data_2b84644999afc8542969a287a01dd6b2
#
_entry.id   2b84644999afc8542969a287a01dd6b2
#
_cell.length_a   1.000
_cell.length_b   1.000
_cell.length_c   1.000
_cell.angle_alpha   90.00
_cell.angle_beta   90.00
_cell.angle_gamma   90.00
#
_symmetry.space_group_name_H-M   'P 1'
#
loop_
_entity.id
_entity.type
_entity.pdbx_description
1 polymer ?
#
loop_
_entity_poly.entity_id
_entity_poly.type
_entity_poly.pdbx_seq_one_letter_code
_entity_poly.pdbx_strand_id
1 'polypeptide(L)'
;MSTPQEYSSQNKDPRVLSAIAHWAPRFVANGVPMTDFQEVTANLDHWDNWCSAWSARASIHEAMGHEALQNGFEYSAGQHLTRAAVCYHFGKFLFVNDLAQMRQAHMKAVACRNLALPFLKPAGERVAIPYQGKFLYGNLRKPQGVEQPPVVVMCMGLDSAKEEMDDYENRFLTRGLATLAFDGPGQGEGEYDFALCPEYEQPVKAVVDFLETRSDIDMDRVGIWGVSLGGHLAPRAACFEKRLKACVSLSGAYQRSGNFDGRPIINVEVFRIRSKSANLEEAGQVALRMSLKGIAKNITCPIYIVAGDKDRLTPVEQSHLLAAEVSGPCVLSIIQGGNHVVNNLWYRYRDQTADWMSVQLLR
;
A
#
# COMPACT_ATOMS: atom_id res chain seq x y z
N MET A 1 -37.01 3.39 23.71
CA MET A 1 -36.14 2.49 22.94
C MET A 1 -36.53 2.66 21.48
N SER A 2 -35.78 3.46 20.73
CA SER A 2 -36.00 3.63 19.27
C SER A 2 -35.49 2.40 18.53
N THR A 3 -36.35 1.79 17.75
CA THR A 3 -36.04 0.71 16.80
C THR A 3 -34.87 1.12 15.91
N PRO A 4 -33.91 0.21 15.62
CA PRO A 4 -32.87 0.49 14.62
C PRO A 4 -33.57 0.80 13.29
N GLN A 5 -33.28 1.96 12.71
CA GLN A 5 -33.68 2.29 11.35
C GLN A 5 -33.04 1.25 10.42
N GLU A 6 -33.85 0.43 9.75
CA GLU A 6 -33.44 -0.38 8.62
C GLU A 6 -32.93 0.58 7.53
N TYR A 7 -31.64 0.63 7.34
CA TYR A 7 -31.01 1.41 6.28
C TYR A 7 -31.42 0.85 4.93
N SER A 8 -32.28 1.57 4.24
CA SER A 8 -32.73 1.21 2.89
C SER A 8 -31.55 1.27 1.92
N SER A 9 -31.09 0.11 1.49
CA SER A 9 -30.03 -0.04 0.46
C SER A 9 -30.51 0.34 -0.95
N GLN A 10 -31.76 0.73 -1.12
CA GLN A 10 -32.42 0.86 -2.42
C GLN A 10 -31.98 2.05 -3.27
N ASN A 11 -31.24 3.03 -2.73
CA ASN A 11 -30.83 4.24 -3.46
C ASN A 11 -29.31 4.53 -3.47
N LYS A 12 -28.47 3.64 -2.93
CA LYS A 12 -27.02 3.88 -2.93
C LYS A 12 -26.38 3.59 -4.29
N ASP A 13 -25.48 4.48 -4.71
CA ASP A 13 -24.63 4.27 -5.89
C ASP A 13 -23.94 2.89 -5.83
N PRO A 14 -24.00 2.08 -6.91
CA PRO A 14 -23.36 0.78 -6.94
C PRO A 14 -21.86 0.80 -6.62
N ARG A 15 -21.17 1.91 -6.91
CA ARG A 15 -19.73 2.10 -6.56
C ARG A 15 -19.56 2.20 -5.06
N VAL A 16 -20.44 2.90 -4.36
CA VAL A 16 -20.44 2.99 -2.89
C VAL A 16 -20.70 1.62 -2.28
N LEU A 17 -21.73 0.90 -2.76
CA LEU A 17 -22.04 -0.45 -2.29
C LEU A 17 -20.86 -1.41 -2.51
N SER A 18 -20.24 -1.35 -3.68
CA SER A 18 -19.07 -2.16 -4.02
C SER A 18 -17.90 -1.83 -3.10
N ALA A 19 -17.63 -0.54 -2.83
CA ALA A 19 -16.56 -0.11 -1.94
C ALA A 19 -16.80 -0.58 -0.49
N ILE A 20 -18.03 -0.46 0.02
CA ILE A 20 -18.40 -0.94 1.35
C ILE A 20 -18.20 -2.45 1.47
N ALA A 21 -18.77 -3.21 0.54
CA ALA A 21 -18.73 -4.67 0.60
C ALA A 21 -17.32 -5.25 0.45
N HIS A 22 -16.48 -4.62 -0.38
CA HIS A 22 -15.19 -5.17 -0.75
C HIS A 22 -14.03 -4.65 0.13
N TRP A 23 -14.09 -3.38 0.53
CA TRP A 23 -12.95 -2.69 1.13
C TRP A 23 -13.06 -2.49 2.65
N ALA A 24 -14.23 -2.70 3.27
CA ALA A 24 -14.40 -2.56 4.72
C ALA A 24 -13.30 -3.26 5.55
N PRO A 25 -12.93 -4.53 5.26
CA PRO A 25 -11.86 -5.18 6.02
C PRO A 25 -10.50 -4.47 5.91
N ARG A 26 -10.18 -3.90 4.72
CA ARG A 26 -8.94 -3.15 4.50
C ARG A 26 -8.89 -1.87 5.34
N PHE A 27 -9.97 -1.11 5.37
CA PHE A 27 -10.04 0.12 6.16
C PHE A 27 -9.76 -0.16 7.64
N VAL A 28 -10.47 -1.13 8.20
CA VAL A 28 -10.33 -1.49 9.61
C VAL A 28 -8.95 -2.08 9.91
N ALA A 29 -8.46 -2.97 9.06
CA ALA A 29 -7.13 -3.58 9.22
C ALA A 29 -5.98 -2.57 9.13
N ASN A 30 -6.19 -1.42 8.48
CA ASN A 30 -5.19 -0.37 8.30
C ASN A 30 -5.43 0.86 9.20
N GLY A 31 -6.28 0.72 10.24
CA GLY A 31 -6.36 1.68 11.33
C GLY A 31 -7.56 2.64 11.31
N VAL A 32 -8.51 2.47 10.37
CA VAL A 32 -9.79 3.19 10.45
C VAL A 32 -10.66 2.54 11.54
N PRO A 33 -11.13 3.29 12.54
CA PRO A 33 -12.09 2.75 13.51
C PRO A 33 -13.35 2.23 12.82
N MET A 34 -13.85 1.07 13.28
CA MET A 34 -15.07 0.48 12.70
C MET A 34 -16.27 1.43 12.77
N THR A 35 -16.39 2.18 13.86
CA THR A 35 -17.44 3.19 14.04
C THR A 35 -17.35 4.30 13.01
N ASP A 36 -16.15 4.80 12.69
CA ASP A 36 -15.94 5.81 11.65
C ASP A 36 -16.34 5.27 10.28
N PHE A 37 -15.95 4.03 9.98
CA PHE A 37 -16.33 3.37 8.74
C PHE A 37 -17.86 3.27 8.62
N GLN A 38 -18.53 2.83 9.68
CA GLN A 38 -19.98 2.67 9.70
C GLN A 38 -20.71 4.02 9.56
N GLU A 39 -20.30 5.05 10.31
CA GLU A 39 -20.92 6.37 10.29
C GLU A 39 -20.76 7.07 8.93
N VAL A 40 -19.55 7.04 8.35
CA VAL A 40 -19.31 7.63 7.03
C VAL A 40 -20.13 6.91 5.96
N THR A 41 -20.09 5.59 5.95
CA THR A 41 -20.75 4.81 4.87
C THR A 41 -22.25 4.75 5.02
N ALA A 42 -22.80 4.89 6.23
CA ALA A 42 -24.24 4.94 6.45
C ALA A 42 -24.89 6.12 5.71
N ASN A 43 -24.23 7.28 5.75
CA ASN A 43 -24.73 8.54 5.21
C ASN A 43 -24.22 8.85 3.78
N LEU A 44 -23.57 7.90 3.13
CA LEU A 44 -22.96 8.09 1.82
C LEU A 44 -23.79 7.39 0.74
N ASP A 45 -24.57 8.15 -0.05
CA ASP A 45 -25.45 7.63 -1.08
C ASP A 45 -24.82 7.70 -2.49
N HIS A 46 -23.97 8.70 -2.76
CA HIS A 46 -23.35 8.95 -4.07
C HIS A 46 -21.84 8.90 -4.00
N TRP A 47 -21.22 8.28 -5.02
CA TRP A 47 -19.74 8.20 -5.12
C TRP A 47 -19.07 9.56 -5.18
N ASP A 48 -19.71 10.55 -5.77
CA ASP A 48 -19.15 11.91 -5.87
C ASP A 48 -18.93 12.59 -4.49
N ASN A 49 -19.63 12.12 -3.46
CA ASN A 49 -19.46 12.56 -2.09
C ASN A 49 -18.42 11.75 -1.30
N TRP A 50 -17.82 10.72 -1.89
CA TRP A 50 -16.90 9.81 -1.21
C TRP A 50 -15.72 10.56 -0.58
N CYS A 51 -15.00 11.33 -1.39
CA CYS A 51 -13.79 12.01 -0.95
C CYS A 51 -14.10 13.07 0.12
N SER A 52 -15.17 13.86 -0.04
CA SER A 52 -15.58 14.88 0.93
C SER A 52 -16.03 14.27 2.26
N ALA A 53 -16.80 13.19 2.24
CA ALA A 53 -17.28 12.53 3.46
C ALA A 53 -16.11 11.96 4.29
N TRP A 54 -15.17 11.26 3.65
CA TRP A 54 -13.97 10.77 4.32
C TRP A 54 -13.04 11.88 4.78
N SER A 55 -12.93 12.98 4.02
CA SER A 55 -12.15 14.16 4.41
C SER A 55 -12.75 14.86 5.63
N ALA A 56 -14.08 14.94 5.73
CA ALA A 56 -14.76 15.46 6.92
C ALA A 56 -14.47 14.59 8.16
N ARG A 57 -14.50 13.27 8.03
CA ARG A 57 -14.12 12.37 9.14
C ARG A 57 -12.65 12.53 9.52
N ALA A 58 -11.76 12.61 8.53
CA ALA A 58 -10.34 12.81 8.74
C ALA A 58 -10.02 14.10 9.51
N SER A 59 -10.75 15.20 9.22
CA SER A 59 -10.55 16.48 9.87
C SER A 59 -10.85 16.45 11.38
N ILE A 60 -11.72 15.56 11.84
CA ILE A 60 -11.98 15.35 13.27
C ILE A 60 -10.72 14.79 13.94
N HIS A 61 -10.12 13.75 13.36
CA HIS A 61 -8.88 13.19 13.89
C HIS A 61 -7.70 14.17 13.78
N GLU A 62 -7.63 14.97 12.70
CA GLU A 62 -6.63 16.03 12.55
C GLU A 62 -6.73 17.04 13.68
N ALA A 63 -7.96 17.53 14.00
CA ALA A 63 -8.21 18.46 15.09
C ALA A 63 -7.80 17.87 16.45
N MET A 64 -8.18 16.61 16.73
CA MET A 64 -7.77 15.91 17.97
C MET A 64 -6.25 15.76 18.06
N GLY A 65 -5.57 15.54 16.94
CA GLY A 65 -4.12 15.47 16.88
C GLY A 65 -3.46 16.81 17.23
N HIS A 66 -3.96 17.91 16.68
CA HIS A 66 -3.48 19.26 17.01
C HIS A 66 -3.76 19.65 18.46
N GLU A 67 -4.95 19.35 18.98
CA GLU A 67 -5.29 19.57 20.39
C GLU A 67 -4.33 18.77 21.32
N ALA A 68 -4.04 17.51 20.98
CA ALA A 68 -3.10 16.70 21.75
C ALA A 68 -1.68 17.31 21.76
N LEU A 69 -1.21 17.87 20.62
CA LEU A 69 0.07 18.58 20.55
C LEU A 69 0.08 19.83 21.45
N GLN A 70 -0.99 20.62 21.43
CA GLN A 70 -1.11 21.81 22.28
C GLN A 70 -1.06 21.47 23.78
N ASN A 71 -1.55 20.27 24.15
CA ASN A 71 -1.54 19.78 25.51
C ASN A 71 -0.27 19.00 25.88
N GLY A 72 0.72 18.87 24.98
CA GLY A 72 1.96 18.12 25.21
C GLY A 72 1.77 16.58 25.18
N PHE A 73 0.66 16.09 24.64
CA PHE A 73 0.35 14.66 24.55
C PHE A 73 0.87 14.08 23.22
N GLU A 74 2.18 14.07 23.05
CA GLU A 74 2.86 13.77 21.79
C GLU A 74 2.47 12.40 21.20
N TYR A 75 2.45 11.35 22.04
CA TYR A 75 2.08 10.01 21.57
C TYR A 75 0.61 9.94 21.09
N SER A 76 -0.32 10.56 21.82
CA SER A 76 -1.72 10.65 21.41
C SER A 76 -1.87 11.47 20.11
N ALA A 77 -1.09 12.53 19.96
CA ALA A 77 -1.06 13.34 18.74
C ALA A 77 -0.60 12.49 17.54
N GLY A 78 0.49 11.73 17.67
CA GLY A 78 0.98 10.82 16.63
C GLY A 78 -0.09 9.81 16.20
N GLN A 79 -0.85 9.25 17.15
CA GLN A 79 -1.93 8.30 16.87
C GLN A 79 -3.13 8.96 16.16
N HIS A 80 -3.58 10.14 16.60
CA HIS A 80 -4.68 10.85 15.95
C HIS A 80 -4.32 11.32 14.55
N LEU A 81 -3.14 11.89 14.36
CA LEU A 81 -2.65 12.35 13.07
C LEU A 81 -2.46 11.18 12.08
N THR A 82 -2.03 10.01 12.55
CA THR A 82 -1.96 8.80 11.71
C THR A 82 -3.36 8.37 11.27
N ARG A 83 -4.38 8.38 12.15
CA ARG A 83 -5.77 8.09 11.76
C ARG A 83 -6.31 9.13 10.78
N ALA A 84 -6.02 10.41 10.99
CA ALA A 84 -6.37 11.46 10.04
C ALA A 84 -5.77 11.17 8.65
N ALA A 85 -4.49 10.84 8.60
CA ALA A 85 -3.78 10.52 7.36
C ALA A 85 -4.44 9.34 6.62
N VAL A 86 -4.76 8.26 7.34
CA VAL A 86 -5.41 7.07 6.76
C VAL A 86 -6.83 7.39 6.27
N CYS A 87 -7.62 8.18 7.01
CA CYS A 87 -8.97 8.58 6.58
C CYS A 87 -8.92 9.49 5.33
N TYR A 88 -8.03 10.47 5.28
CA TYR A 88 -7.81 11.28 4.07
C TYR A 88 -7.34 10.43 2.89
N HIS A 89 -6.41 9.49 3.12
CA HIS A 89 -5.96 8.54 2.10
C HIS A 89 -7.14 7.73 1.54
N PHE A 90 -8.01 7.19 2.38
CA PHE A 90 -9.17 6.44 1.92
C PHE A 90 -10.25 7.31 1.26
N GLY A 91 -10.30 8.60 1.57
CA GLY A 91 -11.08 9.56 0.79
C GLY A 91 -10.61 9.67 -0.66
N LYS A 92 -9.30 9.58 -0.87
CA LYS A 92 -8.64 9.70 -2.18
C LYS A 92 -8.56 8.39 -2.97
N PHE A 93 -8.42 7.22 -2.32
CA PHE A 93 -7.78 6.00 -2.84
C PHE A 93 -8.27 5.52 -4.24
N LEU A 94 -9.56 5.44 -4.48
CA LEU A 94 -10.19 5.09 -5.78
C LEU A 94 -11.01 6.25 -6.36
N PHE A 95 -11.02 7.40 -5.71
CA PHE A 95 -11.79 8.55 -6.12
C PHE A 95 -11.04 9.33 -7.21
N VAL A 96 -11.53 9.25 -8.43
CA VAL A 96 -10.94 9.92 -9.62
C VAL A 96 -11.95 10.80 -10.37
N ASN A 97 -13.15 11.00 -9.79
CA ASN A 97 -14.19 11.84 -10.39
C ASN A 97 -13.81 13.34 -10.35
N ASP A 98 -13.08 13.75 -9.32
CA ASP A 98 -12.52 15.09 -9.18
C ASP A 98 -11.06 14.98 -8.72
N LEU A 99 -10.13 15.16 -9.66
CA LEU A 99 -8.70 15.02 -9.40
C LEU A 99 -8.15 16.14 -8.51
N ALA A 100 -8.78 17.32 -8.51
CA ALA A 100 -8.38 18.42 -7.64
C ALA A 100 -8.74 18.11 -6.18
N GLN A 101 -9.98 17.66 -5.93
CA GLN A 101 -10.44 17.23 -4.61
C GLN A 101 -9.62 16.01 -4.11
N MET A 102 -9.39 15.03 -4.99
CA MET A 102 -8.54 13.87 -4.70
C MET A 102 -7.14 14.30 -4.23
N ARG A 103 -6.50 15.21 -4.97
CA ARG A 103 -5.16 15.72 -4.65
C ARG A 103 -5.17 16.50 -3.33
N GLN A 104 -6.20 17.33 -3.08
CA GLN A 104 -6.32 18.07 -1.82
C GLN A 104 -6.39 17.12 -0.62
N ALA A 105 -7.25 16.10 -0.68
CA ALA A 105 -7.35 15.09 0.37
C ALA A 105 -6.01 14.36 0.58
N HIS A 106 -5.33 13.98 -0.52
CA HIS A 106 -4.04 13.32 -0.42
C HIS A 106 -2.96 14.21 0.22
N MET A 107 -2.87 15.49 -0.15
CA MET A 107 -1.90 16.39 0.47
C MET A 107 -2.18 16.59 1.97
N LYS A 108 -3.43 16.53 2.40
CA LYS A 108 -3.81 16.49 3.82
C LYS A 108 -3.33 15.19 4.48
N ALA A 109 -3.50 14.04 3.83
CA ALA A 109 -2.98 12.75 4.33
C ALA A 109 -1.46 12.82 4.55
N VAL A 110 -0.72 13.31 3.54
CA VAL A 110 0.72 13.52 3.60
C VAL A 110 1.12 14.45 4.74
N ALA A 111 0.46 15.59 4.89
CA ALA A 111 0.75 16.56 5.95
C ALA A 111 0.54 15.95 7.35
N CYS A 112 -0.60 15.28 7.56
CA CYS A 112 -0.90 14.62 8.83
C CYS A 112 0.12 13.51 9.15
N ARG A 113 0.48 12.67 8.15
CA ARG A 113 1.48 11.60 8.36
C ARG A 113 2.86 12.18 8.69
N ASN A 114 3.31 13.20 7.95
CA ASN A 114 4.59 13.85 8.21
C ASN A 114 4.66 14.45 9.63
N LEU A 115 3.57 15.07 10.07
CA LEU A 115 3.49 15.62 11.42
C LEU A 115 3.44 14.51 12.49
N ALA A 116 2.85 13.35 12.17
CA ALA A 116 2.77 12.21 13.10
C ALA A 116 4.12 11.51 13.29
N LEU A 117 4.94 11.37 12.23
CA LEU A 117 6.12 10.51 12.20
C LEU A 117 7.07 10.67 13.40
N PRO A 118 7.43 11.88 13.86
CA PRO A 118 8.33 12.05 15.01
C PRO A 118 7.74 11.54 16.34
N PHE A 119 6.42 11.47 16.44
CA PHE A 119 5.70 11.10 17.66
C PHE A 119 5.27 9.63 17.69
N LEU A 120 5.53 8.87 16.64
CA LEU A 120 5.28 7.43 16.61
C LEU A 120 6.31 6.67 17.45
N LYS A 121 5.98 5.43 17.77
CA LYS A 121 6.89 4.51 18.46
C LYS A 121 6.97 3.19 17.69
N PRO A 122 8.12 2.94 17.03
CA PRO A 122 9.26 3.83 16.84
C PRO A 122 8.94 5.06 15.99
N ALA A 123 9.68 6.15 16.21
CA ALA A 123 9.58 7.37 15.40
C ALA A 123 9.98 7.10 13.93
N GLY A 124 9.58 8.00 13.05
CA GLY A 124 9.95 7.95 11.65
C GLY A 124 10.34 9.32 11.10
N GLU A 125 10.84 9.32 9.89
CA GLU A 125 11.17 10.51 9.13
C GLU A 125 10.66 10.41 7.70
N ARG A 126 10.29 11.56 7.10
CA ARG A 126 10.04 11.65 5.68
C ARG A 126 11.37 11.77 4.94
N VAL A 127 11.54 10.98 3.89
CA VAL A 127 12.74 11.02 3.03
C VAL A 127 12.37 11.38 1.60
N ALA A 128 13.27 12.10 0.92
CA ALA A 128 13.19 12.46 -0.49
C ALA A 128 14.28 11.70 -1.27
N ILE A 129 13.87 10.84 -2.17
CA ILE A 129 14.73 9.92 -2.92
C ILE A 129 14.88 10.47 -4.34
N PRO A 130 16.10 10.84 -4.79
CA PRO A 130 16.31 11.37 -6.14
C PRO A 130 15.90 10.36 -7.22
N TYR A 131 15.07 10.78 -8.17
CA TYR A 131 14.61 9.95 -9.27
C TYR A 131 14.26 10.79 -10.49
N GLN A 132 14.92 10.56 -11.63
CA GLN A 132 14.64 11.21 -12.94
C GLN A 132 14.49 12.75 -12.85
N GLY A 133 15.42 13.41 -12.16
CA GLY A 133 15.43 14.87 -11.99
C GLY A 133 14.40 15.45 -11.02
N LYS A 134 13.64 14.59 -10.33
CA LYS A 134 12.69 14.91 -9.27
C LYS A 134 12.92 14.01 -8.06
N PHE A 135 11.88 13.81 -7.23
CA PHE A 135 11.96 12.97 -6.04
C PHE A 135 10.79 11.99 -5.96
N LEU A 136 11.08 10.78 -5.49
CA LEU A 136 10.11 9.89 -4.85
C LEU A 136 10.14 10.18 -3.34
N TYR A 137 9.00 10.04 -2.69
CA TYR A 137 8.90 10.29 -1.26
C TYR A 137 8.58 9.01 -0.50
N GLY A 138 9.25 8.84 0.65
CA GLY A 138 9.05 7.70 1.52
C GLY A 138 8.99 8.08 3.00
N ASN A 139 8.48 7.16 3.81
CA ASN A 139 8.55 7.18 5.25
C ASN A 139 9.55 6.12 5.69
N LEU A 140 10.66 6.54 6.30
CA LEU A 140 11.67 5.67 6.88
C LEU A 140 11.44 5.58 8.38
N ARG A 141 11.28 4.35 8.89
CA ARG A 141 11.16 4.08 10.32
C ARG A 141 12.18 3.02 10.73
N LYS A 142 12.79 3.19 11.90
CA LYS A 142 13.79 2.25 12.41
C LYS A 142 13.35 1.66 13.75
N PRO A 143 13.62 0.39 14.01
CA PRO A 143 13.33 -0.24 15.29
C PRO A 143 14.14 0.44 16.39
N GLN A 144 13.59 0.52 17.60
CA GLN A 144 14.28 1.09 18.75
C GLN A 144 15.43 0.19 19.22
N GLY A 145 16.57 0.77 19.53
CA GLY A 145 17.71 0.07 20.12
C GLY A 145 18.55 -0.75 19.12
N VAL A 146 18.32 -0.61 17.82
CA VAL A 146 19.14 -1.22 16.75
C VAL A 146 19.83 -0.10 15.97
N GLU A 147 21.17 -0.09 15.99
CA GLU A 147 21.97 1.00 15.42
C GLU A 147 21.91 0.98 13.88
N GLN A 148 22.15 -0.19 13.27
CA GLN A 148 22.10 -0.42 11.82
C GLN A 148 21.15 -1.60 11.53
N PRO A 149 19.83 -1.39 11.55
CA PRO A 149 18.88 -2.47 11.26
C PRO A 149 18.87 -2.84 9.78
N PRO A 150 18.61 -4.11 9.44
CA PRO A 150 18.14 -4.48 8.11
C PRO A 150 16.91 -3.69 7.72
N VAL A 151 16.67 -3.49 6.42
CA VAL A 151 15.54 -2.67 5.96
C VAL A 151 14.63 -3.43 5.00
N VAL A 152 13.32 -3.22 5.14
CA VAL A 152 12.29 -3.69 4.21
C VAL A 152 11.78 -2.53 3.38
N VAL A 153 12.07 -2.55 2.09
CA VAL A 153 11.51 -1.62 1.09
C VAL A 153 10.08 -2.05 0.78
N MET A 154 9.11 -1.15 0.92
CA MET A 154 7.69 -1.48 0.78
C MET A 154 7.10 -0.82 -0.47
N CYS A 155 6.66 -1.66 -1.43
CA CYS A 155 6.04 -1.24 -2.70
C CYS A 155 4.52 -1.20 -2.58
N MET A 156 3.94 -0.05 -2.91
CA MET A 156 2.51 0.20 -2.80
C MET A 156 1.69 -0.53 -3.88
N GLY A 157 0.40 -0.73 -3.60
CA GLY A 157 -0.60 -1.15 -4.58
C GLY A 157 -0.98 -0.03 -5.56
N LEU A 158 -1.93 -0.31 -6.46
CA LEU A 158 -2.41 0.69 -7.43
C LEU A 158 -3.04 1.90 -6.74
N ASP A 159 -3.79 1.65 -5.68
CA ASP A 159 -4.58 2.62 -4.91
C ASP A 159 -4.06 2.86 -3.49
N SER A 160 -2.95 2.21 -3.14
CA SER A 160 -2.27 2.40 -1.86
C SER A 160 -1.31 3.60 -1.90
N ALA A 161 -0.97 4.10 -0.73
CA ALA A 161 0.09 5.09 -0.52
C ALA A 161 0.80 4.80 0.81
N LYS A 162 1.97 5.38 1.02
CA LYS A 162 2.77 5.19 2.23
C LYS A 162 2.06 5.58 3.53
N GLU A 163 1.05 6.45 3.46
CA GLU A 163 0.22 6.87 4.58
C GLU A 163 -0.63 5.75 5.19
N GLU A 164 -0.88 4.69 4.41
CA GLU A 164 -1.69 3.54 4.83
C GLU A 164 -0.87 2.46 5.57
N MET A 165 0.47 2.55 5.61
CA MET A 165 1.33 1.40 5.93
C MET A 165 1.61 1.19 7.42
N ASP A 166 1.08 1.99 8.33
CA ASP A 166 1.44 1.97 9.76
C ASP A 166 1.38 0.58 10.42
N ASP A 167 0.28 -0.17 10.19
CA ASP A 167 0.14 -1.51 10.78
C ASP A 167 1.16 -2.50 10.19
N TYR A 168 1.44 -2.42 8.90
CA TYR A 168 2.46 -3.26 8.27
C TYR A 168 3.87 -2.90 8.76
N GLU A 169 4.20 -1.61 8.82
CA GLU A 169 5.49 -1.13 9.32
C GLU A 169 5.74 -1.60 10.75
N ASN A 170 4.75 -1.46 11.64
CA ASN A 170 4.88 -1.84 13.05
C ASN A 170 5.21 -3.32 13.24
N ARG A 171 4.74 -4.20 12.33
CA ARG A 171 5.07 -5.64 12.39
C ARG A 171 6.52 -5.93 12.07
N PHE A 172 7.11 -5.22 11.12
CA PHE A 172 8.54 -5.34 10.83
C PHE A 172 9.39 -4.68 11.93
N LEU A 173 9.00 -3.48 12.38
CA LEU A 173 9.71 -2.73 13.41
C LEU A 173 9.83 -3.50 14.74
N THR A 174 8.76 -4.18 15.15
CA THR A 174 8.76 -5.02 16.38
C THR A 174 9.68 -6.24 16.27
N ARG A 175 10.14 -6.59 15.07
CA ARG A 175 11.06 -7.69 14.76
C ARG A 175 12.49 -7.23 14.46
N GLY A 176 12.81 -5.99 14.77
CA GLY A 176 14.16 -5.45 14.58
C GLY A 176 14.49 -5.03 13.14
N LEU A 177 13.50 -4.92 12.27
CA LEU A 177 13.66 -4.50 10.88
C LEU A 177 13.23 -3.04 10.71
N ALA A 178 14.03 -2.23 10.03
CA ALA A 178 13.59 -0.93 9.53
C ALA A 178 12.62 -1.09 8.36
N THR A 179 11.81 -0.07 8.10
CA THR A 179 10.89 -0.02 6.96
C THR A 179 11.09 1.26 6.17
N LEU A 180 11.06 1.17 4.85
CA LEU A 180 10.96 2.30 3.95
C LEU A 180 9.74 2.11 3.06
N ALA A 181 8.61 2.67 3.48
CA ALA A 181 7.39 2.73 2.69
C ALA A 181 7.47 3.93 1.74
N PHE A 182 7.52 3.70 0.42
CA PHE A 182 7.69 4.77 -0.55
C PHE A 182 6.60 4.78 -1.61
N ASP A 183 6.29 5.98 -2.09
CA ASP A 183 5.39 6.18 -3.21
C ASP A 183 6.18 6.18 -4.52
N GLY A 184 6.08 5.11 -5.27
CA GLY A 184 6.74 4.98 -6.57
C GLY A 184 5.97 5.67 -7.71
N PRO A 185 6.47 5.56 -8.95
CA PRO A 185 5.80 6.11 -10.13
C PRO A 185 4.34 5.66 -10.23
N GLY A 186 3.42 6.60 -10.41
CA GLY A 186 1.98 6.36 -10.49
C GLY A 186 1.31 5.98 -9.17
N GLN A 187 2.00 6.12 -8.03
CA GLN A 187 1.49 5.75 -6.70
C GLN A 187 1.67 6.92 -5.73
N GLY A 188 0.72 7.12 -4.83
CA GLY A 188 0.79 8.14 -3.79
C GLY A 188 1.25 9.50 -4.31
N GLU A 189 2.27 10.13 -3.71
CA GLU A 189 2.81 11.40 -4.19
C GLU A 189 3.52 11.26 -5.55
N GLY A 190 4.08 10.09 -5.86
CA GLY A 190 4.75 9.83 -7.14
C GLY A 190 3.81 9.92 -8.35
N GLU A 191 2.48 9.73 -8.16
CA GLU A 191 1.50 9.82 -9.26
C GLU A 191 1.40 11.20 -9.90
N TYR A 192 1.74 12.25 -9.16
CA TYR A 192 1.66 13.62 -9.69
C TYR A 192 2.78 13.93 -10.68
N ASP A 193 3.95 13.38 -10.44
CA ASP A 193 5.13 13.63 -11.28
C ASP A 193 5.36 12.54 -12.32
N PHE A 194 5.12 11.28 -11.96
CA PHE A 194 5.49 10.13 -12.78
C PHE A 194 4.27 9.27 -13.15
N ALA A 195 4.26 8.76 -14.36
CA ALA A 195 3.31 7.72 -14.77
C ALA A 195 3.67 6.38 -14.13
N LEU A 196 2.66 5.52 -13.91
CA LEU A 196 2.87 4.14 -13.52
C LEU A 196 3.82 3.45 -14.51
N CYS A 197 4.86 2.82 -13.99
CA CYS A 197 6.00 2.33 -14.76
C CYS A 197 6.07 0.79 -14.65
N PRO A 198 5.99 0.07 -15.78
CA PRO A 198 6.19 -1.37 -15.79
C PRO A 198 7.59 -1.82 -15.37
N GLU A 199 8.62 -1.02 -15.69
CA GLU A 199 10.04 -1.27 -15.36
C GLU A 199 10.36 -0.81 -13.93
N TYR A 200 9.63 -1.37 -12.96
CA TYR A 200 9.68 -0.93 -11.56
C TYR A 200 11.00 -1.26 -10.83
N GLU A 201 11.86 -2.04 -11.42
CA GLU A 201 13.25 -2.20 -10.97
C GLU A 201 14.02 -0.87 -10.95
N GLN A 202 13.67 0.09 -11.82
CA GLN A 202 14.33 1.40 -11.88
C GLN A 202 14.06 2.27 -10.63
N PRO A 203 12.79 2.52 -10.20
CA PRO A 203 12.55 3.25 -8.97
C PRO A 203 13.03 2.50 -7.73
N VAL A 204 12.95 1.16 -7.69
CA VAL A 204 13.49 0.37 -6.57
C VAL A 204 15.02 0.50 -6.52
N LYS A 205 15.72 0.48 -7.66
CA LYS A 205 17.16 0.75 -7.70
C LYS A 205 17.47 2.12 -7.10
N ALA A 206 16.73 3.17 -7.47
CA ALA A 206 16.95 4.51 -6.89
C ALA A 206 16.71 4.53 -5.37
N VAL A 207 15.73 3.77 -4.87
CA VAL A 207 15.49 3.61 -3.43
C VAL A 207 16.68 2.92 -2.75
N VAL A 208 17.19 1.83 -3.33
CA VAL A 208 18.35 1.11 -2.77
C VAL A 208 19.62 1.95 -2.85
N ASP A 209 19.85 2.68 -3.95
CA ASP A 209 20.98 3.62 -4.08
C ASP A 209 20.88 4.75 -3.02
N PHE A 210 19.69 5.27 -2.72
CA PHE A 210 19.49 6.22 -1.63
C PHE A 210 19.81 5.60 -0.27
N LEU A 211 19.37 4.39 -0.01
CA LEU A 211 19.67 3.70 1.25
C LEU A 211 21.19 3.48 1.44
N GLU A 212 21.96 3.25 0.36
CA GLU A 212 23.43 3.15 0.42
C GLU A 212 24.11 4.45 0.91
N THR A 213 23.44 5.59 0.80
CA THR A 213 23.98 6.85 1.37
C THR A 213 23.76 6.97 2.87
N ARG A 214 23.05 6.02 3.49
CA ARG A 214 22.68 6.02 4.91
C ARG A 214 23.67 5.17 5.72
N SER A 215 24.31 5.78 6.70
CA SER A 215 25.18 5.06 7.65
C SER A 215 24.42 4.33 8.77
N ASP A 216 23.11 4.57 8.89
CA ASP A 216 22.23 4.06 9.95
C ASP A 216 21.28 2.94 9.49
N ILE A 217 21.62 2.29 8.36
CA ILE A 217 20.91 1.12 7.77
C ILE A 217 21.96 0.09 7.35
N ASP A 218 21.66 -1.19 7.56
CA ASP A 218 22.48 -2.29 7.07
C ASP A 218 22.11 -2.64 5.61
N MET A 219 22.99 -2.24 4.71
CA MET A 219 22.79 -2.42 3.27
C MET A 219 23.09 -3.83 2.76
N ASP A 220 23.71 -4.68 3.55
CA ASP A 220 23.89 -6.10 3.22
C ASP A 220 22.61 -6.92 3.42
N ARG A 221 21.62 -6.33 4.11
CA ARG A 221 20.36 -6.98 4.53
C ARG A 221 19.13 -6.18 4.14
N VAL A 222 18.89 -6.04 2.82
CA VAL A 222 17.73 -5.34 2.26
C VAL A 222 16.69 -6.34 1.78
N GLY A 223 15.48 -6.27 2.33
CA GLY A 223 14.32 -7.02 1.85
C GLY A 223 13.37 -6.12 1.04
N ILE A 224 12.48 -6.75 0.26
CA ILE A 224 11.41 -6.05 -0.44
C ILE A 224 10.06 -6.70 -0.16
N TRP A 225 9.04 -5.89 0.05
CA TRP A 225 7.67 -6.31 0.28
C TRP A 225 6.74 -5.52 -0.64
N GLY A 226 5.72 -6.17 -1.19
CA GLY A 226 4.76 -5.46 -2.03
C GLY A 226 3.35 -6.02 -1.93
N VAL A 227 2.35 -5.12 -2.03
CA VAL A 227 0.92 -5.43 -1.88
C VAL A 227 0.15 -5.17 -3.16
N SER A 228 -0.71 -6.10 -3.61
CA SER A 228 -1.57 -5.95 -4.79
C SER A 228 -0.74 -5.67 -6.06
N LEU A 229 -0.83 -4.48 -6.65
CA LEU A 229 0.08 -4.08 -7.72
C LEU A 229 1.54 -4.15 -7.25
N GLY A 230 1.84 -3.68 -6.03
CA GLY A 230 3.15 -3.81 -5.41
C GLY A 230 3.60 -5.27 -5.27
N GLY A 231 2.66 -6.21 -5.10
CA GLY A 231 2.93 -7.64 -5.10
C GLY A 231 3.40 -8.18 -6.46
N HIS A 232 3.16 -7.45 -7.56
CA HIS A 232 3.81 -7.66 -8.86
C HIS A 232 5.14 -6.90 -8.96
N LEU A 233 5.18 -5.66 -8.46
CA LEU A 233 6.31 -4.74 -8.62
C LEU A 233 7.52 -5.16 -7.78
N ALA A 234 7.31 -5.69 -6.57
CA ALA A 234 8.38 -6.19 -5.71
C ALA A 234 9.11 -7.41 -6.31
N PRO A 235 8.42 -8.47 -6.77
CA PRO A 235 9.06 -9.54 -7.54
C PRO A 235 9.74 -9.05 -8.82
N ARG A 236 9.13 -8.09 -9.55
CA ARG A 236 9.76 -7.47 -10.71
C ARG A 236 11.11 -6.86 -10.35
N ALA A 237 11.16 -6.08 -9.28
CA ALA A 237 12.41 -5.50 -8.81
C ALA A 237 13.43 -6.58 -8.41
N ALA A 238 13.01 -7.65 -7.73
CA ALA A 238 13.88 -8.75 -7.32
C ALA A 238 14.47 -9.56 -8.51
N CYS A 239 13.85 -9.49 -9.71
CA CYS A 239 14.45 -10.06 -10.91
C CYS A 239 15.75 -9.37 -11.31
N PHE A 240 15.91 -8.07 -11.02
CA PHE A 240 16.99 -7.24 -11.55
C PHE A 240 17.89 -6.63 -10.47
N GLU A 241 17.34 -6.26 -9.31
CA GLU A 241 18.08 -5.68 -8.19
C GLU A 241 18.65 -6.77 -7.27
N LYS A 242 19.93 -7.10 -7.45
CA LYS A 242 20.58 -8.22 -6.75
C LYS A 242 21.02 -7.94 -5.32
N ARG A 243 20.93 -6.68 -4.88
CA ARG A 243 21.14 -6.32 -3.46
C ARG A 243 19.97 -6.77 -2.59
N LEU A 244 18.79 -7.07 -3.16
CA LEU A 244 17.64 -7.60 -2.43
C LEU A 244 17.88 -9.04 -1.98
N LYS A 245 17.75 -9.29 -0.69
CA LYS A 245 18.02 -10.60 -0.04
C LYS A 245 16.77 -11.42 0.22
N ALA A 246 15.60 -10.81 0.23
CA ALA A 246 14.32 -11.50 0.41
C ALA A 246 13.19 -10.71 -0.23
N CYS A 247 12.14 -11.39 -0.70
CA CYS A 247 11.00 -10.78 -1.35
C CYS A 247 9.68 -11.32 -0.77
N VAL A 248 8.71 -10.43 -0.48
CA VAL A 248 7.32 -10.83 -0.19
C VAL A 248 6.41 -10.27 -1.27
N SER A 249 5.62 -11.14 -1.89
CA SER A 249 4.58 -10.83 -2.88
C SER A 249 3.20 -11.12 -2.29
N LEU A 250 2.40 -10.08 -2.04
CA LEU A 250 1.06 -10.23 -1.49
C LEU A 250 0.02 -9.92 -2.57
N SER A 251 -0.72 -10.95 -3.01
CA SER A 251 -1.77 -10.89 -4.06
C SER A 251 -1.30 -10.21 -5.36
N GLY A 252 -0.04 -10.42 -5.73
CA GLY A 252 0.54 -9.89 -6.96
C GLY A 252 0.14 -10.69 -8.20
N ALA A 253 -0.17 -10.00 -9.30
CA ALA A 253 -0.38 -10.67 -10.57
C ALA A 253 0.96 -11.09 -11.20
N TYR A 254 1.06 -12.33 -11.69
CA TYR A 254 2.21 -12.79 -12.50
C TYR A 254 2.25 -12.07 -13.86
N GLN A 255 1.07 -11.88 -14.47
CA GLN A 255 0.92 -11.10 -15.70
C GLN A 255 -0.46 -10.41 -15.72
N ARG A 256 -0.56 -9.30 -16.44
CA ARG A 256 -1.81 -8.58 -16.62
C ARG A 256 -2.34 -8.75 -18.04
N SER A 257 -3.67 -8.79 -18.20
CA SER A 257 -4.32 -8.66 -19.49
C SER A 257 -4.51 -7.19 -19.85
N GLY A 258 -4.42 -6.87 -21.15
CA GLY A 258 -4.61 -5.50 -21.63
C GLY A 258 -6.07 -5.08 -21.79
N ASN A 259 -7.04 -6.02 -21.73
CA ASN A 259 -8.45 -5.76 -21.97
C ASN A 259 -9.27 -5.42 -20.72
N PHE A 260 -8.69 -5.55 -19.53
CA PHE A 260 -9.32 -5.30 -18.22
C PHE A 260 -10.62 -6.08 -17.95
N ASP A 261 -10.91 -7.16 -18.68
CA ASP A 261 -12.12 -7.96 -18.51
C ASP A 261 -12.31 -8.44 -17.07
N GLY A 262 -13.57 -8.34 -16.60
CA GLY A 262 -13.96 -8.75 -15.25
C GLY A 262 -13.47 -7.84 -14.11
N ARG A 263 -12.77 -6.73 -14.42
CA ARG A 263 -12.34 -5.77 -13.39
C ARG A 263 -13.41 -4.71 -13.13
N PRO A 264 -13.57 -4.26 -11.86
CA PRO A 264 -14.45 -3.15 -11.55
C PRO A 264 -14.03 -1.89 -12.32
N ILE A 265 -14.99 -1.17 -12.90
CA ILE A 265 -14.73 0.02 -13.71
C ILE A 265 -13.90 1.08 -12.98
N ILE A 266 -14.12 1.24 -11.69
CA ILE A 266 -13.39 2.20 -10.85
C ILE A 266 -11.88 1.85 -10.78
N ASN A 267 -11.51 0.57 -10.74
CA ASN A 267 -10.12 0.15 -10.76
C ASN A 267 -9.47 0.37 -12.14
N VAL A 268 -10.24 0.22 -13.20
CA VAL A 268 -9.78 0.44 -14.59
C VAL A 268 -9.49 1.92 -14.81
N GLU A 269 -10.39 2.81 -14.39
CA GLU A 269 -10.20 4.25 -14.50
C GLU A 269 -9.01 4.75 -13.66
N VAL A 270 -8.85 4.25 -12.44
CA VAL A 270 -7.67 4.54 -11.61
C VAL A 270 -6.38 4.10 -12.31
N PHE A 271 -6.36 2.92 -12.92
CA PHE A 271 -5.18 2.44 -13.66
C PHE A 271 -4.87 3.36 -14.85
N ARG A 272 -5.88 3.75 -15.64
CA ARG A 272 -5.73 4.67 -16.78
C ARG A 272 -5.13 6.01 -16.34
N ILE A 273 -5.68 6.59 -15.27
CA ILE A 273 -5.20 7.90 -14.77
C ILE A 273 -3.78 7.80 -14.23
N ARG A 274 -3.45 6.75 -13.46
CA ARG A 274 -2.12 6.59 -12.86
C ARG A 274 -1.05 6.20 -13.89
N SER A 275 -1.43 5.49 -14.94
CA SER A 275 -0.54 5.27 -16.09
C SER A 275 -0.41 6.49 -17.01
N LYS A 276 -1.16 7.59 -16.73
CA LYS A 276 -1.27 8.78 -17.56
C LYS A 276 -1.65 8.47 -19.00
N SER A 277 -2.43 7.41 -19.22
CA SER A 277 -2.92 6.99 -20.53
C SER A 277 -4.12 7.83 -20.97
N ALA A 278 -4.15 8.24 -22.22
CA ALA A 278 -5.25 9.06 -22.77
C ALA A 278 -6.55 8.29 -22.84
N ASN A 279 -6.48 6.97 -23.05
CA ASN A 279 -7.65 6.09 -23.21
C ASN A 279 -7.36 4.67 -22.64
N LEU A 280 -8.36 3.80 -22.69
CA LEU A 280 -8.24 2.42 -22.16
C LEU A 280 -7.34 1.54 -23.02
N GLU A 281 -7.21 1.80 -24.32
CA GLU A 281 -6.32 1.05 -25.19
C GLU A 281 -4.87 1.29 -24.80
N GLU A 282 -4.45 2.55 -24.64
CA GLU A 282 -3.11 2.90 -24.14
C GLU A 282 -2.85 2.33 -22.76
N ALA A 283 -3.83 2.42 -21.83
CA ALA A 283 -3.74 1.81 -20.53
C ALA A 283 -3.54 0.28 -20.63
N GLY A 284 -4.23 -0.36 -21.56
CA GLY A 284 -4.08 -1.78 -21.86
C GLY A 284 -2.65 -2.14 -22.33
N GLN A 285 -2.03 -1.31 -23.16
CA GLN A 285 -0.63 -1.52 -23.58
C GLN A 285 0.33 -1.41 -22.38
N VAL A 286 0.10 -0.47 -21.46
CA VAL A 286 0.88 -0.39 -20.21
C VAL A 286 0.68 -1.65 -19.36
N ALA A 287 -0.57 -2.13 -19.24
CA ALA A 287 -0.89 -3.33 -18.48
C ALA A 287 -0.21 -4.59 -19.04
N LEU A 288 -0.18 -4.75 -20.37
CA LEU A 288 0.48 -5.89 -21.04
C LEU A 288 1.98 -5.95 -20.76
N ARG A 289 2.65 -4.81 -20.58
CA ARG A 289 4.07 -4.75 -20.22
C ARG A 289 4.30 -5.18 -18.77
N MET A 290 3.28 -5.19 -17.92
CA MET A 290 3.35 -5.68 -16.54
C MET A 290 3.25 -7.22 -16.53
N SER A 291 4.35 -7.88 -16.85
CA SER A 291 4.49 -9.32 -16.90
C SER A 291 5.79 -9.78 -16.25
N LEU A 292 5.71 -10.82 -15.44
CA LEU A 292 6.86 -11.52 -14.85
C LEU A 292 7.25 -12.74 -15.69
N LYS A 293 6.44 -13.08 -16.69
CA LYS A 293 6.65 -14.26 -17.55
C LYS A 293 8.01 -14.21 -18.24
N GLY A 294 8.79 -15.25 -18.05
CA GLY A 294 10.12 -15.40 -18.62
C GLY A 294 11.23 -14.66 -17.87
N ILE A 295 10.88 -13.78 -16.91
CA ILE A 295 11.85 -13.04 -16.08
C ILE A 295 11.82 -13.47 -14.60
N ALA A 296 10.73 -14.06 -14.10
CA ALA A 296 10.62 -14.49 -12.70
C ALA A 296 11.70 -15.52 -12.30
N LYS A 297 12.23 -16.30 -13.24
CA LYS A 297 13.40 -17.18 -13.06
C LYS A 297 14.66 -16.44 -12.57
N ASN A 298 14.73 -15.13 -12.74
CA ASN A 298 15.84 -14.32 -12.26
C ASN A 298 15.73 -13.97 -10.76
N ILE A 299 14.62 -14.30 -10.11
CA ILE A 299 14.48 -14.17 -8.65
C ILE A 299 15.23 -15.34 -8.03
N THR A 300 16.41 -15.05 -7.48
CA THR A 300 17.30 -16.03 -6.83
C THR A 300 17.29 -15.92 -5.31
N CYS A 301 16.86 -14.78 -4.76
CA CYS A 301 16.64 -14.62 -3.33
C CYS A 301 15.37 -15.37 -2.88
N PRO A 302 15.26 -15.75 -1.60
CA PRO A 302 14.04 -16.32 -1.04
C PRO A 302 12.83 -15.44 -1.30
N ILE A 303 11.70 -16.03 -1.68
CA ILE A 303 10.43 -15.33 -1.91
C ILE A 303 9.28 -15.99 -1.14
N TYR A 304 8.44 -15.16 -0.50
CA TYR A 304 7.19 -15.58 0.12
C TYR A 304 6.01 -14.97 -0.64
N ILE A 305 5.20 -15.84 -1.23
CA ILE A 305 4.03 -15.47 -2.03
C ILE A 305 2.78 -15.76 -1.19
N VAL A 306 1.91 -14.76 -1.00
CA VAL A 306 0.64 -14.90 -0.28
C VAL A 306 -0.51 -14.51 -1.21
N ALA A 307 -1.56 -15.34 -1.26
CA ALA A 307 -2.79 -15.05 -1.99
C ALA A 307 -4.02 -15.59 -1.26
N GLY A 308 -5.18 -14.99 -1.52
CA GLY A 308 -6.47 -15.51 -1.08
C GLY A 308 -7.14 -16.33 -2.18
N ASP A 309 -7.79 -17.44 -1.84
CA ASP A 309 -8.52 -18.28 -2.82
C ASP A 309 -9.83 -17.65 -3.30
N LYS A 310 -10.28 -16.57 -2.67
CA LYS A 310 -11.46 -15.77 -3.04
C LYS A 310 -11.08 -14.38 -3.60
N ASP A 311 -9.83 -14.22 -4.01
CA ASP A 311 -9.38 -12.98 -4.64
C ASP A 311 -10.01 -12.81 -6.03
N ARG A 312 -10.85 -11.76 -6.16
CA ARG A 312 -11.55 -11.45 -7.43
C ARG A 312 -10.73 -10.56 -8.37
N LEU A 313 -9.69 -9.89 -7.85
CA LEU A 313 -8.85 -8.99 -8.64
C LEU A 313 -7.60 -9.68 -9.19
N THR A 314 -7.06 -10.64 -8.43
CA THR A 314 -5.88 -11.42 -8.82
C THR A 314 -6.18 -12.89 -8.54
N PRO A 315 -6.63 -13.64 -9.54
CA PRO A 315 -6.89 -15.07 -9.39
C PRO A 315 -5.68 -15.83 -8.85
N VAL A 316 -5.92 -16.82 -8.00
CA VAL A 316 -4.87 -17.58 -7.27
C VAL A 316 -3.87 -18.27 -8.21
N GLU A 317 -4.28 -18.57 -9.44
CA GLU A 317 -3.45 -19.14 -10.50
C GLU A 317 -2.24 -18.26 -10.83
N GLN A 318 -2.37 -16.93 -10.67
CA GLN A 318 -1.27 -15.99 -10.87
C GLN A 318 -0.13 -16.23 -9.86
N SER A 319 -0.47 -16.58 -8.63
CA SER A 319 0.50 -16.91 -7.58
C SER A 319 1.17 -18.27 -7.84
N HIS A 320 0.44 -19.26 -8.35
CA HIS A 320 1.00 -20.55 -8.76
C HIS A 320 1.98 -20.39 -9.93
N LEU A 321 1.64 -19.57 -10.93
CA LEU A 321 2.54 -19.30 -12.06
C LEU A 321 3.84 -18.62 -11.61
N LEU A 322 3.76 -17.63 -10.70
CA LEU A 322 4.95 -17.01 -10.13
C LEU A 322 5.80 -18.03 -9.37
N ALA A 323 5.19 -18.80 -8.48
CA ALA A 323 5.88 -19.79 -7.67
C ALA A 323 6.57 -20.89 -8.54
N ALA A 324 5.98 -21.23 -9.68
CA ALA A 324 6.53 -22.24 -10.59
C ALA A 324 7.74 -21.75 -11.39
N GLU A 325 7.92 -20.44 -11.58
CA GLU A 325 9.00 -19.89 -12.41
C GLU A 325 10.20 -19.38 -11.61
N VAL A 326 10.04 -19.00 -10.34
CA VAL A 326 11.15 -18.48 -9.53
C VAL A 326 12.24 -19.54 -9.33
N SER A 327 13.51 -19.14 -9.35
CA SER A 327 14.66 -20.04 -9.14
C SER A 327 15.13 -20.11 -7.69
N GLY A 328 14.81 -19.10 -6.88
CA GLY A 328 15.15 -19.06 -5.46
C GLY A 328 14.22 -19.91 -4.59
N PRO A 329 14.55 -20.08 -3.30
CA PRO A 329 13.65 -20.72 -2.34
C PRO A 329 12.28 -20.01 -2.31
N CYS A 330 11.20 -20.76 -2.50
CA CYS A 330 9.85 -20.21 -2.60
C CYS A 330 8.91 -20.81 -1.55
N VAL A 331 8.23 -19.94 -0.82
CA VAL A 331 7.09 -20.28 0.04
C VAL A 331 5.83 -19.74 -0.62
N LEU A 332 4.86 -20.62 -0.91
CA LEU A 332 3.54 -20.24 -1.44
C LEU A 332 2.47 -20.52 -0.38
N SER A 333 1.77 -19.49 0.06
CA SER A 333 0.68 -19.57 1.05
C SER A 333 -0.63 -19.12 0.41
N ILE A 334 -1.53 -20.06 0.17
CA ILE A 334 -2.90 -19.78 -0.26
C ILE A 334 -3.82 -19.80 0.95
N ILE A 335 -4.38 -18.65 1.28
CA ILE A 335 -5.26 -18.48 2.45
C ILE A 335 -6.71 -18.77 2.05
N GLN A 336 -7.24 -19.87 2.58
CA GLN A 336 -8.61 -20.26 2.33
C GLN A 336 -9.61 -19.23 2.88
N GLY A 337 -10.57 -18.81 2.06
CA GLY A 337 -11.55 -17.77 2.35
C GLY A 337 -10.97 -16.35 2.25
N GLY A 338 -9.69 -16.19 1.89
CA GLY A 338 -9.04 -14.90 1.73
C GLY A 338 -9.52 -14.16 0.50
N ASN A 339 -9.91 -12.87 0.66
CA ASN A 339 -10.20 -11.96 -0.44
C ASN A 339 -8.91 -11.35 -1.03
N HIS A 340 -9.05 -10.32 -1.89
CA HIS A 340 -7.89 -9.58 -2.41
C HIS A 340 -7.03 -9.01 -1.27
N VAL A 341 -5.72 -9.30 -1.32
CA VAL A 341 -4.75 -8.94 -0.27
C VAL A 341 -5.03 -9.64 1.08
N VAL A 342 -5.97 -10.60 1.10
CA VAL A 342 -6.39 -11.31 2.32
C VAL A 342 -6.79 -10.35 3.45
N ASN A 343 -7.34 -9.19 3.12
CA ASN A 343 -7.70 -8.15 4.09
C ASN A 343 -8.73 -8.61 5.12
N ASN A 344 -9.62 -9.55 4.75
CA ASN A 344 -10.62 -10.13 5.65
C ASN A 344 -10.04 -11.13 6.66
N LEU A 345 -8.83 -11.64 6.41
CA LEU A 345 -8.12 -12.61 7.25
C LEU A 345 -6.66 -12.17 7.47
N TRP A 346 -6.41 -10.85 7.57
CA TRP A 346 -5.09 -10.24 7.66
C TRP A 346 -4.20 -10.87 8.75
N TYR A 347 -4.77 -11.32 9.87
CA TYR A 347 -4.09 -11.98 10.97
C TYR A 347 -3.48 -13.35 10.60
N ARG A 348 -3.84 -13.91 9.43
CA ARG A 348 -3.31 -15.19 8.94
C ARG A 348 -1.99 -15.06 8.18
N TYR A 349 -1.55 -13.84 7.87
CA TYR A 349 -0.33 -13.69 7.06
C TYR A 349 0.59 -12.55 7.49
N ARG A 350 0.04 -11.44 8.06
CA ARG A 350 0.87 -10.26 8.35
C ARG A 350 2.02 -10.56 9.28
N ASP A 351 1.75 -11.24 10.39
CA ASP A 351 2.79 -11.64 11.34
C ASP A 351 3.72 -12.71 10.76
N GLN A 352 3.17 -13.72 10.08
CA GLN A 352 3.95 -14.79 9.47
C GLN A 352 4.94 -14.28 8.41
N THR A 353 4.50 -13.34 7.57
CA THR A 353 5.41 -12.73 6.55
C THR A 353 6.46 -11.85 7.18
N ALA A 354 6.14 -11.16 8.28
CA ALA A 354 7.10 -10.37 9.02
C ALA A 354 8.12 -11.23 9.78
N ASP A 355 7.68 -12.33 10.41
CA ASP A 355 8.56 -13.33 11.02
C ASP A 355 9.48 -13.95 9.97
N TRP A 356 8.92 -14.36 8.83
CA TRP A 356 9.70 -14.94 7.74
C TRP A 356 10.76 -13.95 7.21
N MET A 357 10.38 -12.69 6.96
CA MET A 357 11.31 -11.65 6.50
C MET A 357 12.44 -11.43 7.52
N SER A 358 12.09 -11.39 8.81
CA SER A 358 13.06 -11.26 9.90
C SER A 358 14.07 -12.43 9.89
N VAL A 359 13.59 -13.66 9.71
CA VAL A 359 14.47 -14.84 9.61
C VAL A 359 15.40 -14.75 8.40
N GLN A 360 14.93 -14.22 7.25
CA GLN A 360 15.78 -14.09 6.06
C GLN A 360 16.83 -12.98 6.18
N LEU A 361 16.54 -11.91 6.90
CA LEU A 361 17.42 -10.75 6.99
C LEU A 361 18.31 -10.72 8.25
N LEU A 362 17.96 -11.45 9.32
CA LEU A 362 18.76 -11.46 10.57
C LEU A 362 19.69 -12.68 10.71
N ARG A 363 19.60 -13.64 9.78
CA ARG A 363 20.54 -14.75 9.68
C ARG A 363 21.67 -14.37 8.74
#